data_5506118e8874b09928d8ad57f41d61dc
#
_entry.id   5506118e8874b09928d8ad57f41d61dc
#
_cell.length_a   1.000
_cell.length_b   1.000
_cell.length_c   1.000
_cell.angle_alpha   90.00
_cell.angle_beta   90.00
_cell.angle_gamma   90.00
#
_symmetry.space_group_name_H-M   'P 1'
#
loop_
_entity.id
_entity.type
_entity.pdbx_description
1 polymer ?
#
loop_
_entity_poly.entity_id
_entity_poly.type
_entity_poly.pdbx_seq_one_letter_code
_entity_poly.pdbx_strand_id
1 'polypeptide(L)'
;LDRFLNVRNTIDLRKFGILQAKAVAQSYDNNYWVFDELDNAIKKIDDYGNVLLQSSDFRILFSEQYTPSSIIDANGLLYLYDEKRGWLVFDYYGTYKQHIDLSNRKDVQISDNQLIARDSLYFYSFNTKSFNEIKLSPDINLSVAIKVQQTLNKIFVLQKDGLSVYTINK
;
A
#
# COMPACT_ATOMS: atom_id res chain seq x y z
N LEU A 1 -12.37 6.47 12.15
CA LEU A 1 -12.79 7.86 12.30
C LEU A 1 -14.02 8.14 11.43
N ASP A 2 -14.84 9.13 11.78
CA ASP A 2 -15.88 9.64 10.91
C ASP A 2 -15.34 10.77 9.99
N ARG A 3 -16.19 11.35 9.13
CA ARG A 3 -15.83 12.45 8.22
C ARG A 3 -15.37 13.75 8.92
N PHE A 4 -15.61 13.85 10.23
CA PHE A 4 -15.19 14.97 11.07
C PHE A 4 -13.95 14.62 11.92
N LEU A 5 -13.32 13.47 11.64
CA LEU A 5 -12.16 12.92 12.35
C LEU A 5 -12.43 12.51 13.81
N ASN A 6 -13.70 12.35 14.20
CA ASN A 6 -14.02 11.79 15.51
C ASN A 6 -13.74 10.29 15.54
N VAL A 7 -13.22 9.81 16.66
CA VAL A 7 -13.01 8.37 16.89
C VAL A 7 -14.38 7.69 17.00
N ARG A 8 -14.64 6.73 16.09
CA ARG A 8 -15.88 5.92 16.13
C ARG A 8 -15.69 4.64 16.93
N ASN A 9 -14.57 3.99 16.71
CA ASN A 9 -14.24 2.74 17.36
C ASN A 9 -12.72 2.61 17.52
N THR A 10 -12.31 1.83 18.52
CA THR A 10 -10.89 1.46 18.74
C THR A 10 -10.83 -0.04 18.93
N ILE A 11 -10.01 -0.71 18.13
CA ILE A 11 -9.80 -2.15 18.18
C ILE A 11 -8.42 -2.41 18.78
N ASP A 12 -8.39 -3.10 19.93
CA ASP A 12 -7.12 -3.61 20.49
C ASP A 12 -6.78 -4.94 19.81
N LEU A 13 -5.97 -4.88 18.77
CA LEU A 13 -5.61 -6.03 17.94
C LEU A 13 -4.97 -7.18 18.72
N ARG A 14 -4.28 -6.89 19.84
CA ARG A 14 -3.65 -7.91 20.67
C ARG A 14 -4.64 -8.86 21.31
N LYS A 15 -5.86 -8.41 21.61
CA LYS A 15 -6.95 -9.26 22.12
C LYS A 15 -7.39 -10.33 21.12
N PHE A 16 -7.09 -10.13 19.84
CA PHE A 16 -7.45 -11.02 18.74
C PHE A 16 -6.23 -11.75 18.16
N GLY A 17 -5.13 -11.80 18.90
CA GLY A 17 -3.93 -12.54 18.53
C GLY A 17 -3.10 -11.87 17.42
N ILE A 18 -3.32 -10.57 17.15
CA ILE A 18 -2.49 -9.78 16.23
C ILE A 18 -1.52 -8.98 17.08
N LEU A 19 -0.32 -9.49 17.24
CA LEU A 19 0.62 -8.95 18.23
C LEU A 19 1.52 -7.86 17.64
N GLN A 20 1.78 -7.88 16.33
CA GLN A 20 2.70 -6.95 15.68
C GLN A 20 2.13 -6.45 14.33
N ALA A 21 1.04 -5.68 14.42
CA ALA A 21 0.45 -5.06 13.23
C ALA A 21 1.43 -4.05 12.62
N LYS A 22 1.87 -4.30 11.39
CA LYS A 22 2.84 -3.48 10.65
C LYS A 22 2.19 -2.55 9.63
N ALA A 23 1.19 -3.05 8.92
CA ALA A 23 0.46 -2.32 7.91
C ALA A 23 -1.04 -2.64 8.02
N VAL A 24 -1.88 -1.65 7.74
CA VAL A 24 -3.34 -1.76 7.80
C VAL A 24 -3.94 -1.06 6.60
N ALA A 25 -4.99 -1.64 6.03
CA ALA A 25 -5.82 -1.01 5.02
C ALA A 25 -7.30 -1.32 5.25
N GLN A 26 -8.18 -0.41 4.87
CA GLN A 26 -9.61 -0.70 4.81
C GLN A 26 -9.88 -1.55 3.56
N SER A 27 -10.71 -2.60 3.72
CA SER A 27 -11.20 -3.42 2.63
C SER A 27 -12.49 -2.82 2.03
N TYR A 28 -12.79 -3.20 0.79
CA TYR A 28 -14.00 -2.78 0.07
C TYR A 28 -15.31 -3.10 0.80
N ASP A 29 -15.31 -4.11 1.65
CA ASP A 29 -16.48 -4.61 2.43
C ASP A 29 -16.54 -4.05 3.85
N ASN A 30 -15.85 -2.94 4.12
CA ASN A 30 -15.73 -2.24 5.40
C ASN A 30 -14.98 -3.03 6.50
N ASN A 31 -14.40 -4.18 6.18
CA ASN A 31 -13.45 -4.87 7.03
C ASN A 31 -12.03 -4.27 6.90
N TYR A 32 -11.06 -4.85 7.59
CA TYR A 32 -9.69 -4.35 7.56
C TYR A 32 -8.71 -5.46 7.22
N TRP A 33 -7.76 -5.14 6.37
CA TRP A 33 -6.59 -5.95 6.12
C TRP A 33 -5.47 -5.52 7.06
N VAL A 34 -4.84 -6.48 7.71
CA VAL A 34 -3.72 -6.24 8.63
C VAL A 34 -2.59 -7.18 8.25
N PHE A 35 -1.37 -6.67 8.11
CA PHE A 35 -0.19 -7.51 8.07
C PHE A 35 0.36 -7.63 9.49
N ASP A 36 0.38 -8.87 10.02
CA ASP A 36 0.98 -9.21 11.29
C ASP A 36 2.41 -9.68 11.06
N GLU A 37 3.38 -8.86 11.48
CA GLU A 37 4.81 -9.12 11.26
C GLU A 37 5.30 -10.34 12.05
N LEU A 38 4.69 -10.62 13.21
CA LEU A 38 5.07 -11.78 14.03
C LEU A 38 4.68 -13.10 13.35
N ASP A 39 3.45 -13.19 12.86
CA ASP A 39 2.96 -14.35 12.12
C ASP A 39 3.44 -14.36 10.66
N ASN A 40 3.99 -13.23 10.20
CA ASN A 40 4.38 -12.97 8.82
C ASN A 40 3.28 -13.33 7.82
N ALA A 41 2.07 -12.87 8.11
CA ALA A 41 0.84 -13.20 7.39
C ALA A 41 -0.10 -12.00 7.27
N ILE A 42 -0.95 -12.04 6.24
CA ILE A 42 -2.06 -11.12 6.08
C ILE A 42 -3.25 -11.69 6.84
N LYS A 43 -3.93 -10.86 7.62
CA LYS A 43 -5.18 -11.17 8.30
C LYS A 43 -6.26 -10.20 7.84
N LYS A 44 -7.47 -10.71 7.60
CA LYS A 44 -8.67 -9.89 7.43
C LYS A 44 -9.45 -9.91 8.73
N ILE A 45 -9.82 -8.74 9.23
CA ILE A 45 -10.57 -8.61 10.47
C ILE A 45 -11.83 -7.76 10.25
N ASP A 46 -12.87 -8.05 11.04
CA ASP A 46 -14.06 -7.21 11.08
C ASP A 46 -13.87 -5.97 11.99
N ASP A 47 -14.90 -5.13 12.12
CA ASP A 47 -14.89 -3.92 12.93
C ASP A 47 -14.92 -4.20 14.45
N TYR A 48 -15.10 -5.46 14.86
CA TYR A 48 -14.95 -5.93 16.24
C TYR A 48 -13.56 -6.49 16.54
N GLY A 49 -12.75 -6.78 15.49
CA GLY A 49 -11.42 -7.33 15.60
C GLY A 49 -11.35 -8.84 15.37
N ASN A 50 -12.46 -9.51 15.09
CA ASN A 50 -12.44 -10.95 14.80
C ASN A 50 -11.73 -11.24 13.51
N VAL A 51 -10.85 -12.24 13.50
CA VAL A 51 -10.12 -12.67 12.30
C VAL A 51 -11.07 -13.48 11.41
N LEU A 52 -11.35 -12.95 10.22
CA LEU A 52 -12.24 -13.55 9.21
C LEU A 52 -11.47 -14.46 8.26
N LEU A 53 -10.20 -14.11 7.97
CA LEU A 53 -9.32 -14.82 7.06
C LEU A 53 -7.87 -14.58 7.47
N GLN A 54 -7.03 -15.57 7.23
CA GLN A 54 -5.58 -15.49 7.36
C GLN A 54 -4.91 -16.19 6.18
N SER A 55 -3.91 -15.55 5.59
CA SER A 55 -3.05 -16.18 4.58
C SER A 55 -2.11 -17.22 5.20
N SER A 56 -1.45 -17.99 4.37
CA SER A 56 -0.29 -18.76 4.80
C SER A 56 0.84 -17.83 5.26
N ASP A 57 1.70 -18.33 6.13
CA ASP A 57 2.93 -17.65 6.56
C ASP A 57 3.84 -17.41 5.34
N PHE A 58 4.27 -16.18 5.13
CA PHE A 58 5.11 -15.79 3.99
C PHE A 58 6.49 -16.45 4.02
N ARG A 59 7.00 -16.79 5.20
CA ARG A 59 8.24 -17.56 5.34
C ARG A 59 8.14 -18.95 4.72
N ILE A 60 6.94 -19.55 4.76
CA ILE A 60 6.66 -20.82 4.09
C ILE A 60 6.43 -20.62 2.59
N LEU A 61 5.66 -19.56 2.21
CA LEU A 61 5.35 -19.30 0.81
C LEU A 61 6.56 -18.88 -0.02
N PHE A 62 7.47 -18.08 0.56
CA PHE A 62 8.56 -17.44 -0.17
C PHE A 62 9.94 -17.84 0.33
N SER A 63 10.03 -18.68 1.38
CA SER A 63 11.29 -19.02 2.08
C SER A 63 12.03 -17.80 2.63
N GLU A 64 11.34 -16.69 2.80
CA GLU A 64 11.87 -15.40 3.24
C GLU A 64 10.86 -14.67 4.12
N GLN A 65 11.38 -13.79 4.97
CA GLN A 65 10.55 -12.86 5.74
C GLN A 65 10.30 -11.59 4.95
N TYR A 66 9.02 -11.20 4.87
CA TYR A 66 8.60 -9.93 4.32
C TYR A 66 8.18 -8.98 5.43
N THR A 67 8.39 -7.68 5.20
CA THR A 67 8.01 -6.62 6.13
C THR A 67 7.26 -5.50 5.39
N PRO A 68 6.07 -5.77 4.85
CA PRO A 68 5.30 -4.78 4.13
C PRO A 68 5.04 -3.53 4.97
N SER A 69 5.34 -2.39 4.41
CA SER A 69 5.09 -1.08 5.01
C SER A 69 3.73 -0.49 4.62
N SER A 70 3.09 -1.04 3.60
CA SER A 70 1.81 -0.58 3.08
C SER A 70 0.98 -1.72 2.52
N ILE A 71 -0.34 -1.62 2.71
CA ILE A 71 -1.36 -2.47 2.08
C ILE A 71 -2.29 -1.56 1.31
N ILE A 72 -2.65 -1.95 0.09
CA ILE A 72 -3.65 -1.27 -0.73
C ILE A 72 -4.64 -2.31 -1.25
N ASP A 73 -5.93 -2.09 -0.95
CA ASP A 73 -7.04 -2.87 -1.50
C ASP A 73 -7.55 -2.14 -2.75
N ALA A 74 -7.37 -2.73 -3.91
CA ALA A 74 -7.78 -2.13 -5.19
C ALA A 74 -8.08 -3.19 -6.26
N ASN A 75 -9.09 -2.95 -7.08
CA ASN A 75 -9.41 -3.72 -8.28
C ASN A 75 -9.59 -5.23 -8.03
N GLY A 76 -10.13 -5.63 -6.89
CA GLY A 76 -10.32 -7.04 -6.55
C GLY A 76 -9.05 -7.76 -6.08
N LEU A 77 -7.98 -7.02 -5.84
CA LEU A 77 -6.68 -7.53 -5.41
C LEU A 77 -6.15 -6.75 -4.21
N LEU A 78 -5.29 -7.41 -3.46
CA LEU A 78 -4.57 -6.86 -2.34
C LEU A 78 -3.10 -6.71 -2.70
N TYR A 79 -2.59 -5.51 -2.59
CA TYR A 79 -1.21 -5.16 -2.90
C TYR A 79 -0.46 -4.84 -1.62
N LEU A 80 0.60 -5.58 -1.33
CA LEU A 80 1.49 -5.35 -0.20
C LEU A 80 2.82 -4.80 -0.71
N TYR A 81 3.23 -3.66 -0.21
CA TYR A 81 4.50 -3.06 -0.58
C TYR A 81 5.56 -3.31 0.48
N ASP A 82 6.61 -4.02 0.10
CA ASP A 82 7.86 -4.14 0.84
C ASP A 82 8.92 -3.26 0.18
N GLU A 83 9.53 -2.34 0.94
CA GLU A 83 10.48 -1.36 0.40
C GLU A 83 11.68 -2.04 -0.28
N LYS A 84 12.14 -3.17 0.24
CA LYS A 84 13.31 -3.88 -0.29
C LYS A 84 12.97 -4.81 -1.46
N ARG A 85 11.71 -5.28 -1.54
CA ARG A 85 11.31 -6.34 -2.47
C ARG A 85 10.26 -5.93 -3.50
N GLY A 86 9.62 -4.77 -3.33
CA GLY A 86 8.55 -4.32 -4.22
C GLY A 86 7.18 -4.82 -3.77
N TRP A 87 6.33 -5.20 -4.69
CA TRP A 87 4.94 -5.52 -4.44
C TRP A 87 4.67 -7.03 -4.47
N LEU A 88 4.00 -7.50 -3.43
CA LEU A 88 3.33 -8.80 -3.43
C LEU A 88 1.85 -8.58 -3.69
N VAL A 89 1.28 -9.34 -4.62
CA VAL A 89 -0.14 -9.25 -4.99
C VAL A 89 -0.87 -10.53 -4.61
N PHE A 90 -1.99 -10.36 -3.92
CA PHE A 90 -2.87 -11.44 -3.46
C PHE A 90 -4.30 -11.23 -3.94
N ASP A 91 -5.08 -12.30 -4.01
CA ASP A 91 -6.54 -12.17 -4.09
C ASP A 91 -7.17 -12.01 -2.70
N TYR A 92 -8.48 -11.80 -2.66
CA TYR A 92 -9.22 -11.61 -1.41
C TYR A 92 -9.40 -12.88 -0.57
N TYR A 93 -8.93 -14.04 -1.08
CA TYR A 93 -8.86 -15.30 -0.34
C TYR A 93 -7.48 -15.50 0.32
N GLY A 94 -6.58 -14.54 0.17
CA GLY A 94 -5.21 -14.64 0.68
C GLY A 94 -4.29 -15.49 -0.19
N THR A 95 -4.67 -15.77 -1.44
CA THR A 95 -3.84 -16.54 -2.38
C THR A 95 -2.88 -15.61 -3.11
N TYR A 96 -1.60 -15.94 -3.06
CA TYR A 96 -0.56 -15.22 -3.81
C TYR A 96 -0.77 -15.32 -5.33
N LYS A 97 -0.63 -14.20 -6.03
CA LYS A 97 -0.79 -14.09 -7.49
C LYS A 97 0.51 -13.78 -8.21
N GLN A 98 1.21 -12.74 -7.79
CA GLN A 98 2.42 -12.29 -8.48
C GLN A 98 3.28 -11.37 -7.61
N HIS A 99 4.52 -11.20 -8.03
CA HIS A 99 5.45 -10.21 -7.55
C HIS A 99 5.73 -9.17 -8.63
N ILE A 100 5.80 -7.89 -8.24
CA ILE A 100 6.16 -6.78 -9.13
C ILE A 100 7.38 -6.11 -8.51
N ASP A 101 8.52 -6.21 -9.18
CA ASP A 101 9.79 -5.66 -8.69
C ASP A 101 9.87 -4.16 -8.94
N LEU A 102 9.28 -3.40 -8.02
CA LEU A 102 9.41 -1.95 -7.90
C LEU A 102 9.91 -1.60 -6.51
N SER A 103 11.02 -2.20 -6.11
CA SER A 103 11.66 -1.99 -4.82
C SER A 103 12.26 -0.58 -4.67
N ASN A 104 12.56 -0.18 -3.43
CA ASN A 104 13.18 1.11 -3.09
C ASN A 104 12.43 2.34 -3.61
N ARG A 105 11.09 2.29 -3.57
CA ARG A 105 10.22 3.39 -3.99
C ARG A 105 9.51 4.02 -2.78
N LYS A 106 9.16 5.28 -2.92
CA LYS A 106 8.39 6.07 -1.93
C LYS A 106 7.03 6.44 -2.51
N ASP A 107 6.12 6.82 -1.60
CA ASP A 107 4.80 7.34 -1.92
C ASP A 107 4.01 6.45 -2.87
N VAL A 108 4.12 5.14 -2.63
CA VAL A 108 3.45 4.11 -3.42
C VAL A 108 1.93 4.25 -3.31
N GLN A 109 1.24 4.15 -4.43
CA GLN A 109 -0.21 4.29 -4.53
C GLN A 109 -0.74 3.54 -5.76
N ILE A 110 -2.04 3.27 -5.76
CA ILE A 110 -2.72 2.67 -6.90
C ILE A 110 -3.82 3.63 -7.35
N SER A 111 -3.86 3.89 -8.64
CA SER A 111 -4.96 4.61 -9.29
C SER A 111 -5.37 3.84 -10.52
N ASP A 112 -6.61 3.39 -10.56
CA ASP A 112 -7.12 2.45 -11.57
C ASP A 112 -6.24 1.21 -11.69
N ASN A 113 -5.59 0.99 -12.83
CA ASN A 113 -4.67 -0.13 -13.06
C ASN A 113 -3.19 0.31 -13.05
N GLN A 114 -2.88 1.47 -12.48
CA GLN A 114 -1.52 2.00 -12.39
C GLN A 114 -1.02 1.91 -10.95
N LEU A 115 0.07 1.20 -10.75
CA LEU A 115 0.90 1.34 -9.57
C LEU A 115 1.79 2.55 -9.79
N ILE A 116 1.66 3.55 -8.93
CA ILE A 116 2.43 4.79 -9.01
C ILE A 116 3.36 4.83 -7.82
N ALA A 117 4.60 5.20 -8.07
CA ALA A 117 5.62 5.35 -7.06
C ALA A 117 6.65 6.38 -7.49
N ARG A 118 7.55 6.77 -6.59
CA ARG A 118 8.67 7.65 -6.94
C ARG A 118 9.96 7.26 -6.23
N ASP A 119 11.06 7.76 -6.74
CA ASP A 119 12.30 7.95 -5.99
C ASP A 119 12.59 9.45 -5.80
N SER A 120 13.86 9.83 -5.64
CA SER A 120 14.26 11.23 -5.51
C SER A 120 14.33 12.00 -6.83
N LEU A 121 14.26 11.32 -7.97
CA LEU A 121 14.46 11.89 -9.30
C LEU A 121 13.30 11.65 -10.26
N TYR A 122 12.60 10.50 -10.11
CA TYR A 122 11.63 10.02 -11.09
C TYR A 122 10.31 9.63 -10.47
N PHE A 123 9.24 9.75 -11.27
CA PHE A 123 8.00 9.02 -11.09
C PHE A 123 8.05 7.71 -11.87
N TYR A 124 7.44 6.68 -11.31
CA TYR A 124 7.25 5.38 -11.91
C TYR A 124 5.76 5.07 -11.98
N SER A 125 5.32 4.62 -13.13
CA SER A 125 3.96 4.14 -13.34
C SER A 125 4.02 2.77 -13.98
N PHE A 126 3.51 1.76 -13.30
CA PHE A 126 3.45 0.39 -13.78
C PHE A 126 1.99 -0.01 -14.01
N ASN A 127 1.67 -0.38 -15.24
CA ASN A 127 0.33 -0.85 -15.58
C ASN A 127 0.17 -2.33 -15.25
N THR A 128 -0.74 -2.65 -14.32
CA THR A 128 -0.95 -4.02 -13.80
C THR A 128 -1.60 -4.97 -14.80
N LYS A 129 -2.16 -4.47 -15.91
CA LYS A 129 -2.77 -5.28 -16.97
C LYS A 129 -1.83 -5.53 -18.14
N SER A 130 -1.13 -4.49 -18.60
CA SER A 130 -0.21 -4.60 -19.75
C SER A 130 1.22 -4.91 -19.33
N PHE A 131 1.54 -4.84 -18.04
CA PHE A 131 2.87 -5.05 -17.46
C PHE A 131 3.93 -4.06 -17.98
N ASN A 132 3.49 -2.91 -18.48
CA ASN A 132 4.37 -1.86 -18.97
C ASN A 132 4.73 -0.90 -17.84
N GLU A 133 6.01 -0.62 -17.71
CA GLU A 133 6.54 0.42 -16.82
C GLU A 133 6.86 1.69 -17.63
N ILE A 134 6.46 2.83 -17.08
CA ILE A 134 6.82 4.16 -17.57
C ILE A 134 7.58 4.88 -16.47
N LYS A 135 8.77 5.38 -16.82
CA LYS A 135 9.60 6.22 -15.96
C LYS A 135 9.56 7.65 -16.50
N LEU A 136 9.14 8.59 -15.66
CA LEU A 136 9.00 9.99 -16.01
C LEU A 136 9.93 10.84 -15.17
N SER A 137 10.67 11.75 -15.83
CA SER A 137 11.42 12.80 -15.16
C SER A 137 10.53 14.05 -15.08
N PRO A 138 9.97 14.36 -13.93
CA PRO A 138 9.13 15.55 -13.79
C PRO A 138 10.00 16.80 -13.69
N ASP A 139 9.45 17.93 -14.09
CA ASP A 139 10.04 19.24 -13.82
C ASP A 139 9.68 19.72 -12.38
N ILE A 140 9.91 18.81 -11.42
CA ILE A 140 9.62 18.98 -9.99
C ILE A 140 10.80 18.41 -9.20
N ASN A 141 11.32 19.16 -8.26
CA ASN A 141 12.37 18.66 -7.37
C ASN A 141 11.81 17.66 -6.34
N LEU A 142 11.87 16.37 -6.64
CA LEU A 142 11.38 15.31 -5.78
C LEU A 142 12.31 14.99 -4.60
N SER A 143 13.57 15.44 -4.65
CA SER A 143 14.57 15.12 -3.62
C SER A 143 14.24 15.74 -2.26
N VAL A 144 13.57 16.90 -2.25
CA VAL A 144 13.16 17.62 -1.05
C VAL A 144 11.72 17.31 -0.60
N ALA A 145 11.01 16.48 -1.36
CA ALA A 145 9.64 16.13 -1.05
C ALA A 145 9.54 15.16 0.14
N ILE A 146 8.78 15.55 1.14
CA ILE A 146 8.45 14.70 2.31
C ILE A 146 7.41 13.65 1.89
N LYS A 147 6.36 14.08 1.19
CA LYS A 147 5.29 13.23 0.70
C LYS A 147 4.81 13.70 -0.66
N VAL A 148 4.48 12.78 -1.54
CA VAL A 148 3.85 13.06 -2.81
C VAL A 148 2.58 12.23 -2.94
N GLN A 149 1.51 12.87 -3.40
CA GLN A 149 0.24 12.23 -3.71
C GLN A 149 -0.15 12.60 -5.13
N GLN A 150 -0.45 11.61 -5.95
CA GLN A 150 -0.97 11.83 -7.31
C GLN A 150 -2.46 11.51 -7.37
N THR A 151 -3.20 12.32 -8.08
CA THR A 151 -4.58 12.06 -8.49
C THR A 151 -4.65 12.03 -10.02
N LEU A 152 -5.84 11.87 -10.59
CA LEU A 152 -6.02 11.78 -12.04
C LEU A 152 -5.40 12.97 -12.81
N ASN A 153 -5.46 14.17 -12.24
CA ASN A 153 -5.06 15.41 -12.91
C ASN A 153 -4.16 16.32 -12.07
N LYS A 154 -3.76 15.91 -10.88
CA LYS A 154 -2.94 16.73 -9.99
C LYS A 154 -1.87 15.91 -9.28
N ILE A 155 -0.75 16.57 -9.00
CA ILE A 155 0.30 16.09 -8.11
C ILE A 155 0.41 17.05 -6.94
N PHE A 156 0.31 16.54 -5.73
CA PHE A 156 0.49 17.27 -4.47
C PHE A 156 1.86 16.91 -3.91
N VAL A 157 2.69 17.91 -3.68
CA VAL A 157 4.05 17.74 -3.15
C VAL A 157 4.16 18.48 -1.83
N LEU A 158 4.24 17.72 -0.73
CA LEU A 158 4.49 18.28 0.59
C LEU A 158 6.00 18.41 0.81
N GLN A 159 6.42 19.60 1.19
CA GLN A 159 7.79 19.96 1.52
C GLN A 159 7.82 20.61 2.92
N LYS A 160 9.01 20.89 3.45
CA LYS A 160 9.15 21.51 4.78
C LYS A 160 8.50 22.89 4.88
N ASP A 161 8.50 23.64 3.80
CA ASP A 161 8.02 25.02 3.68
C ASP A 161 6.56 25.12 3.19
N GLY A 162 5.94 24.02 2.81
CA GLY A 162 4.54 24.04 2.42
C GLY A 162 4.11 22.91 1.46
N LEU A 163 2.93 23.12 0.87
CA LEU A 163 2.30 22.20 -0.09
C LEU A 163 2.25 22.86 -1.48
N SER A 164 2.89 22.24 -2.45
CA SER A 164 2.79 22.63 -3.86
C SER A 164 1.79 21.72 -4.60
N VAL A 165 1.03 22.30 -5.52
CA VAL A 165 0.06 21.58 -6.33
C VAL A 165 0.35 21.82 -7.81
N TYR A 166 0.58 20.75 -8.54
CA TYR A 166 0.85 20.77 -9.97
C TYR A 166 -0.30 20.14 -10.75
N THR A 167 -0.58 20.66 -11.93
CA THR A 167 -1.58 20.08 -12.86
C THR A 167 -0.88 19.19 -13.87
N ILE A 168 -1.41 17.98 -14.08
CA ILE A 168 -0.94 17.07 -15.12
C ILE A 168 -1.66 17.47 -16.42
N ASN A 169 -0.92 18.03 -17.36
CA ASN A 169 -1.41 18.26 -18.71
C ASN A 169 -1.24 16.95 -19.51
N LYS A 170 -2.33 16.46 -20.07
CA LYS A 170 -2.35 15.28 -20.96
C LYS A 170 -1.98 15.68 -22.39
#